data_453e2139fdcda416d5e923a1635735a2
#
_entry.id   453e2139fdcda416d5e923a1635735a2
#
_cell.length_a   1.000
_cell.length_b   1.000
_cell.length_c   1.000
_cell.angle_alpha   90.00
_cell.angle_beta   90.00
_cell.angle_gamma   90.00
#
_symmetry.space_group_name_H-M   'P 1'
#
loop_
_entity.id
_entity.type
_entity.pdbx_description
1 polymer ?
#
loop_
_entity_poly.entity_id
_entity_poly.type
_entity_poly.pdbx_seq_one_letter_code
_entity_poly.pdbx_strand_id
1 'polypeptide(L)'
;MSTFDAVAEIIAETCNIERDAIKPESNAINDLNIDSLDFLDVTFAIDRKFGIKLPVERWTEEISEGKAKIDDYFVLGNLVQAIDKLVEAKKASG
;
A
#
# COMPACT_ATOMS: atom_id res chain seq x y z
N MET A 1 -5.03 5.92 -15.88
CA MET A 1 -4.37 6.13 -14.57
C MET A 1 -3.80 4.82 -14.08
N SER A 2 -2.56 4.81 -13.64
CA SER A 2 -1.92 3.59 -13.17
C SER A 2 -2.31 3.28 -11.72
N THR A 3 -2.07 2.04 -11.30
CA THR A 3 -2.31 1.64 -9.92
C THR A 3 -1.49 2.52 -8.96
N PHE A 4 -0.24 2.80 -9.32
CA PHE A 4 0.61 3.67 -8.52
C PHE A 4 0.00 5.07 -8.37
N ASP A 5 -0.51 5.66 -9.45
CA ASP A 5 -1.12 6.98 -9.40
C ASP A 5 -2.30 7.01 -8.44
N ALA A 6 -3.15 5.99 -8.49
CA ALA A 6 -4.30 5.90 -7.59
C ALA A 6 -3.87 5.79 -6.13
N VAL A 7 -2.87 4.95 -5.85
CA VAL A 7 -2.34 4.79 -4.49
C VAL A 7 -1.71 6.08 -4.00
N ALA A 8 -0.93 6.73 -4.85
CA ALA A 8 -0.27 7.99 -4.48
C ALA A 8 -1.29 9.09 -4.17
N GLU A 9 -2.36 9.18 -4.94
CA GLU A 9 -3.42 10.15 -4.66
C GLU A 9 -4.11 9.87 -3.32
N ILE A 10 -4.37 8.60 -3.04
CA ILE A 10 -4.97 8.21 -1.76
C ILE A 10 -4.06 8.64 -0.61
N ILE A 11 -2.76 8.36 -0.72
CA ILE A 11 -1.80 8.73 0.32
C ILE A 11 -1.73 10.25 0.48
N ALA A 12 -1.66 10.97 -0.63
CA ALA A 12 -1.58 12.43 -0.59
C ALA A 12 -2.78 13.04 0.13
N GLU A 13 -3.98 12.55 -0.14
CA GLU A 13 -5.20 13.06 0.47
C GLU A 13 -5.35 12.61 1.92
N THR A 14 -5.10 11.36 2.20
CA THR A 14 -5.30 10.79 3.54
C THR A 14 -4.28 11.30 4.55
N CYS A 15 -3.03 11.41 4.13
CA CYS A 15 -1.91 11.77 5.01
C CYS A 15 -1.45 13.21 4.84
N ASN A 16 -2.10 13.96 3.96
CA ASN A 16 -1.76 15.36 3.68
C ASN A 16 -0.28 15.52 3.27
N ILE A 17 0.15 14.67 2.36
CA ILE A 17 1.51 14.68 1.82
C ILE A 17 1.49 15.21 0.39
N GLU A 18 2.50 15.99 0.02
CA GLU A 18 2.64 16.49 -1.34
C GLU A 18 2.72 15.33 -2.33
N ARG A 19 1.89 15.37 -3.39
CA ARG A 19 1.87 14.31 -4.40
C ARG A 19 3.26 14.10 -5.01
N ASP A 20 4.01 15.17 -5.23
CA ASP A 20 5.34 15.11 -5.85
C ASP A 20 6.38 14.42 -4.96
N ALA A 21 6.13 14.37 -3.65
CA ALA A 21 7.04 13.67 -2.73
C ALA A 21 6.83 12.17 -2.73
N ILE A 22 5.77 11.67 -3.37
CA ILE A 22 5.41 10.26 -3.37
C ILE A 22 5.94 9.61 -4.65
N LYS A 23 6.87 8.68 -4.50
CA LYS A 23 7.52 8.01 -5.62
C LYS A 23 7.44 6.49 -5.46
N PRO A 24 7.56 5.72 -6.56
CA PRO A 24 7.51 4.25 -6.47
C PRO A 24 8.55 3.65 -5.52
N GLU A 25 9.73 4.26 -5.43
CA GLU A 25 10.78 3.80 -4.54
C GLU A 25 10.61 4.25 -3.09
N SER A 26 9.63 5.11 -2.81
CA SER A 26 9.40 5.59 -1.44
C SER A 26 8.84 4.49 -0.54
N ASN A 27 9.39 4.40 0.67
CA ASN A 27 8.85 3.53 1.71
C ASN A 27 7.81 4.32 2.50
N ALA A 28 6.59 3.83 2.55
CA ALA A 28 5.48 4.54 3.20
C ALA A 28 5.77 4.86 4.66
N ILE A 29 6.46 3.97 5.36
CA ILE A 29 6.74 4.13 6.78
C ILE A 29 8.02 4.95 6.99
N ASN A 30 9.12 4.55 6.33
CA ASN A 30 10.43 5.13 6.59
C ASN A 30 10.67 6.44 5.85
N ASP A 31 10.20 6.57 4.63
CA ASP A 31 10.45 7.76 3.82
C ASP A 31 9.36 8.80 3.93
N LEU A 32 8.11 8.37 3.96
CA LEU A 32 6.97 9.27 4.02
C LEU A 32 6.50 9.52 5.46
N ASN A 33 7.07 8.79 6.42
CA ASN A 33 6.73 8.91 7.84
C ASN A 33 5.24 8.77 8.13
N ILE A 34 4.57 7.89 7.39
CA ILE A 34 3.15 7.64 7.61
C ILE A 34 2.99 6.87 8.91
N ASP A 35 2.17 7.39 9.80
CA ASP A 35 1.82 6.74 11.05
C ASP A 35 1.02 5.46 10.74
N SER A 36 1.13 4.45 11.62
CA SER A 36 0.43 3.19 11.42
C SER A 36 -1.09 3.37 11.35
N LEU A 37 -1.65 4.32 12.11
CA LEU A 37 -3.08 4.60 12.04
C LEU A 37 -3.46 5.21 10.69
N ASP A 38 -2.66 6.16 10.21
CA ASP A 38 -2.88 6.76 8.90
C ASP A 38 -2.71 5.72 7.80
N PHE A 39 -1.74 4.81 7.96
CA PHE A 39 -1.53 3.75 7.00
C PHE A 39 -2.75 2.82 6.92
N LEU A 40 -3.38 2.53 8.05
CA LEU A 40 -4.61 1.75 8.05
C LEU A 40 -5.72 2.44 7.26
N ASP A 41 -5.85 3.76 7.43
CA ASP A 41 -6.81 4.53 6.64
C ASP A 41 -6.50 4.45 5.15
N VAL A 42 -5.21 4.50 4.79
CA VAL A 42 -4.78 4.34 3.40
C VAL A 42 -5.18 2.97 2.87
N THR A 43 -4.95 1.90 3.65
CA THR A 43 -5.29 0.55 3.21
C THR A 43 -6.80 0.37 3.05
N PHE A 44 -7.61 0.94 3.94
CA PHE A 44 -9.05 0.89 3.79
C PHE A 44 -9.53 1.59 2.52
N ALA A 45 -8.93 2.73 2.20
CA ALA A 45 -9.26 3.46 0.98
C ALA A 45 -8.86 2.65 -0.27
N ILE A 46 -7.71 2.01 -0.23
CA ILE A 46 -7.26 1.13 -1.32
C ILE A 46 -8.21 -0.04 -1.48
N ASP A 47 -8.57 -0.69 -0.39
CA ASP A 47 -9.49 -1.83 -0.42
C ASP A 47 -10.82 -1.45 -1.08
N ARG A 48 -11.32 -0.29 -0.72
CA ARG A 48 -12.59 0.20 -1.26
C ARG A 48 -12.48 0.56 -2.74
N LYS A 49 -11.40 1.24 -3.11
CA LYS A 49 -11.21 1.68 -4.49
C LYS A 49 -11.04 0.52 -5.46
N PHE A 50 -10.28 -0.49 -5.06
CA PHE A 50 -9.97 -1.62 -5.94
C PHE A 50 -10.86 -2.84 -5.70
N GLY A 51 -11.69 -2.80 -4.65
CA GLY A 51 -12.56 -3.92 -4.33
C GLY A 51 -11.82 -5.17 -3.87
N ILE A 52 -10.73 -4.97 -3.14
CA ILE A 52 -9.87 -6.04 -2.62
C ILE A 52 -9.71 -5.89 -1.11
N LYS A 53 -8.96 -6.80 -0.51
CA LYS A 53 -8.58 -6.68 0.89
C LYS A 53 -7.09 -6.95 1.03
N LEU A 54 -6.33 -5.92 1.41
CA LEU A 54 -4.90 -6.07 1.65
C LEU A 54 -4.67 -6.84 2.94
N PRO A 55 -3.84 -7.88 2.93
CA PRO A 55 -3.58 -8.70 4.13
C PRO A 55 -2.54 -8.03 5.04
N VAL A 56 -2.87 -6.84 5.55
CA VAL A 56 -1.93 -6.03 6.34
C VAL A 56 -1.53 -6.72 7.63
N GLU A 57 -2.45 -7.42 8.27
CA GLU A 57 -2.15 -8.15 9.51
C GLU A 57 -1.11 -9.24 9.25
N ARG A 58 -1.26 -9.97 8.16
CA ARG A 58 -0.31 -10.99 7.77
C ARG A 58 1.06 -10.40 7.48
N TRP A 59 1.10 -9.27 6.78
CA TRP A 59 2.35 -8.57 6.50
C TRP A 59 3.06 -8.16 7.80
N THR A 60 2.30 -7.61 8.74
CA THR A 60 2.84 -7.20 10.03
C THR A 60 3.41 -8.39 10.79
N GLU A 61 2.71 -9.52 10.80
CA GLU A 61 3.18 -10.74 11.43
C GLU A 61 4.47 -11.25 10.81
N GLU A 62 4.53 -11.29 9.48
CA GLU A 62 5.73 -11.75 8.78
C GLU A 62 6.93 -10.86 9.07
N ILE A 63 6.74 -9.56 9.15
CA ILE A 63 7.80 -8.63 9.49
C ILE A 63 8.25 -8.86 10.94
N SER A 64 7.31 -9.01 11.85
CA SER A 64 7.58 -9.24 13.26
C SER A 64 8.34 -10.55 13.50
N GLU A 65 8.05 -11.59 12.71
CA GLU A 65 8.70 -12.88 12.83
C GLU A 65 10.02 -12.98 12.06
N GLY A 66 10.41 -11.91 11.36
CA GLY A 66 11.63 -11.89 10.58
C GLY A 66 11.55 -12.62 9.25
N LYS A 67 10.36 -12.97 8.80
CA LYS A 67 10.15 -13.65 7.52
C LYS A 67 10.12 -12.70 6.34
N ALA A 68 9.87 -11.42 6.60
CA ALA A 68 9.83 -10.39 5.58
C ALA A 68 10.37 -9.09 6.14
N LYS A 69 10.78 -8.20 5.25
CA LYS A 69 11.27 -6.87 5.63
C LYS A 69 10.17 -5.84 5.41
N ILE A 70 10.24 -4.71 6.12
CA ILE A 70 9.33 -3.61 5.92
C ILE A 70 9.30 -3.20 4.44
N ASP A 71 10.46 -3.12 3.81
CA ASP A 71 10.57 -2.74 2.40
C ASP A 71 9.79 -3.65 1.47
N ASP A 72 9.66 -4.93 1.81
CA ASP A 72 8.96 -5.89 0.96
C ASP A 72 7.50 -5.52 0.72
N TYR A 73 6.88 -4.84 1.67
CA TYR A 73 5.46 -4.48 1.59
C TYR A 73 5.20 -2.99 1.53
N PHE A 74 6.08 -2.16 2.11
CA PHE A 74 5.79 -0.74 2.28
C PHE A 74 6.52 0.18 1.31
N VAL A 75 7.46 -0.33 0.53
CA VAL A 75 7.95 0.41 -0.63
C VAL A 75 6.80 0.43 -1.63
N LEU A 76 6.44 1.62 -2.11
CA LEU A 76 5.20 1.78 -2.89
C LEU A 76 5.14 0.91 -4.14
N GLY A 77 6.27 0.74 -4.82
CA GLY A 77 6.31 -0.16 -5.98
C GLY A 77 5.93 -1.59 -5.62
N ASN A 78 6.37 -2.07 -4.46
CA ASN A 78 6.04 -3.41 -3.98
C ASN A 78 4.57 -3.48 -3.55
N LEU A 79 4.08 -2.44 -2.91
CA LEU A 79 2.67 -2.36 -2.53
C LEU A 79 1.77 -2.39 -3.77
N VAL A 80 2.13 -1.65 -4.80
CA VAL A 80 1.39 -1.62 -6.06
C VAL A 80 1.35 -3.01 -6.70
N GLN A 81 2.47 -3.73 -6.68
CA GLN A 81 2.50 -5.10 -7.21
C GLN A 81 1.56 -6.02 -6.45
N ALA A 82 1.51 -5.90 -5.13
CA ALA A 82 0.59 -6.69 -4.31
C ALA A 82 -0.86 -6.38 -4.66
N ILE A 83 -1.17 -5.11 -4.84
CA ILE A 83 -2.52 -4.68 -5.24
C ILE A 83 -2.89 -5.27 -6.60
N ASP A 84 -1.98 -5.17 -7.57
CA ASP A 84 -2.24 -5.69 -8.91
C ASP A 84 -2.49 -7.20 -8.91
N LYS A 85 -1.73 -7.94 -8.11
CA LYS A 85 -1.93 -9.39 -7.98
C LYS A 85 -3.30 -9.72 -7.41
N LEU A 86 -3.72 -8.97 -6.39
CA LEU A 86 -5.02 -9.19 -5.77
C LEU A 86 -6.17 -8.83 -6.72
N VAL A 87 -6.02 -7.76 -7.48
CA VAL A 87 -7.02 -7.36 -8.47
C VAL A 87 -7.14 -8.42 -9.56
N GLU A 88 -6.01 -8.94 -10.05
CA GLU A 88 -6.03 -9.99 -11.06
C GLU A 88 -6.65 -11.27 -10.54
N ALA A 89 -6.32 -11.65 -9.30
CA ALA A 89 -6.91 -12.84 -8.69
C ALA A 89 -8.42 -12.70 -8.56
N LYS A 90 -8.90 -11.53 -8.23
CA LYS A 90 -10.33 -11.26 -8.12
C LYS A 90 -11.01 -11.35 -9.49
N LYS A 91 -10.40 -10.81 -10.53
CA LYS A 91 -10.94 -10.89 -11.88
C LYS A 91 -10.98 -12.33 -12.37
N ALA A 92 -9.95 -13.10 -12.07
CA ALA A 92 -9.87 -14.50 -12.47
C ALA A 92 -10.91 -15.37 -11.75
N SER A 93 -11.26 -15.00 -10.51
CA SER A 93 -12.22 -15.74 -9.69
C SER A 93 -13.66 -15.43 -10.01
N GLY A 94 -13.88 -14.31 -10.61
CA GLY A 94 -15.21 -13.85 -10.78
C GLY A 94 -15.58 -13.37 -12.11
#